data_e8317549a80b4641955889cfd725f79b
#
_entry.id   e8317549a80b4641955889cfd725f79b
#
_cell.length_a   1.000
_cell.length_b   1.000
_cell.length_c   1.000
_cell.angle_alpha   90.00
_cell.angle_beta   90.00
_cell.angle_gamma   90.00
#
_symmetry.space_group_name_H-M   'P 1'
#
loop_
_entity.id
_entity.type
_entity.pdbx_description
1 polymer ?
#
loop_
_entity_poly.entity_id
_entity_poly.type
_entity_poly.pdbx_seq_one_letter_code
_entity_poly.pdbx_strand_id
1 'polypeptide(L)'
;MQRKTFAFIALSFIIWRFLLFIPVFVAEKKLDYRPGYEYTSITDARNSKDKSIADKLPLFPWANFDGLHYITIASNGYTNNYGFFPLFPTLISPVSKIFGASENFDLAYFFSGFLISNSAFFLALLVFYKLLSIDYSDKQVKTSILALLFFPTSFFFGSIYSESLFLLLLLLSSYFARKKNWLLASFFGALLTLTRFVGICIFPVL
;
A
#
# COMPACT_ATOMS: atom_id res chain seq x y z
N MET A 1 -6.21 11.83 -20.23
CA MET A 1 -4.91 12.29 -19.68
C MET A 1 -3.90 12.30 -20.83
N GLN A 2 -3.17 13.38 -20.99
CA GLN A 2 -2.14 13.50 -22.05
C GLN A 2 -0.95 12.57 -21.75
N ARG A 3 -0.29 12.04 -22.80
CA ARG A 3 0.89 11.16 -22.67
C ARG A 3 2.01 11.77 -21.79
N LYS A 4 2.24 13.09 -21.94
CA LYS A 4 3.24 13.82 -21.14
C LYS A 4 2.94 13.82 -19.64
N THR A 5 1.67 13.95 -19.26
CA THR A 5 1.23 13.93 -17.86
C THR A 5 1.36 12.53 -17.25
N PHE A 6 0.98 11.49 -18.00
CA PHE A 6 1.19 10.11 -17.56
C PHE A 6 2.68 9.83 -17.30
N ALA A 7 3.53 10.22 -18.25
CA ALA A 7 4.99 10.05 -18.11
C ALA A 7 5.54 10.79 -16.90
N PHE A 8 5.05 12.01 -16.61
CA PHE A 8 5.43 12.77 -15.42
C PHE A 8 5.06 12.01 -14.13
N ILE A 9 3.82 11.52 -14.02
CA ILE A 9 3.36 10.80 -12.83
C ILE A 9 4.15 9.49 -12.65
N ALA A 10 4.32 8.73 -13.73
CA ALA A 10 5.05 7.47 -13.69
C ALA A 10 6.53 7.67 -13.29
N LEU A 11 7.20 8.67 -13.89
CA LEU A 11 8.59 8.98 -13.56
C LEU A 11 8.74 9.46 -12.11
N SER A 12 7.85 10.36 -11.66
CA SER A 12 7.86 10.85 -10.27
C SER A 12 7.63 9.73 -9.27
N PHE A 13 6.70 8.81 -9.55
CA PHE A 13 6.45 7.63 -8.72
C PHE A 13 7.67 6.69 -8.66
N ILE A 14 8.30 6.42 -9.81
CA ILE A 14 9.48 5.57 -9.89
C ILE A 14 10.64 6.19 -9.10
N ILE A 15 10.93 7.48 -9.31
CA ILE A 15 11.98 8.20 -8.58
C ILE A 15 11.71 8.15 -7.08
N TRP A 16 10.49 8.48 -6.65
CA TRP A 16 10.09 8.41 -5.26
C TRP A 16 10.32 7.02 -4.67
N ARG A 17 9.93 5.97 -5.41
CA ARG A 17 10.09 4.59 -4.94
C ARG A 17 11.55 4.19 -4.79
N PHE A 18 12.41 4.56 -5.74
CA PHE A 18 13.86 4.34 -5.63
C PHE A 18 14.47 5.09 -4.44
N LEU A 19 14.08 6.34 -4.23
CA LEU A 19 14.58 7.12 -3.09
C LEU A 19 14.22 6.49 -1.75
N LEU A 20 13.07 5.86 -1.63
CA LEU A 20 12.67 5.15 -0.40
C LEU A 20 13.50 3.88 -0.11
N PHE A 21 14.14 3.27 -1.10
CA PHE A 21 15.06 2.16 -0.86
C PHE A 21 16.42 2.61 -0.28
N ILE A 22 16.81 3.87 -0.49
CA ILE A 22 18.10 4.37 0.01
C ILE A 22 18.23 4.20 1.54
N PRO A 23 17.27 4.69 2.38
CA PRO A 23 17.35 4.49 3.82
C PRO A 23 17.33 3.02 4.23
N VAL A 24 16.62 2.15 3.50
CA VAL A 24 16.59 0.70 3.78
C VAL A 24 17.99 0.11 3.64
N PHE A 25 18.67 0.36 2.52
CA PHE A 25 20.04 -0.15 2.30
C PHE A 25 21.08 0.49 3.24
N VAL A 26 20.90 1.76 3.61
CA VAL A 26 21.79 2.44 4.56
C VAL A 26 21.59 1.86 5.97
N ALA A 27 20.36 1.64 6.37
CA ALA A 27 20.04 1.07 7.68
C ALA A 27 20.60 -0.34 7.83
N GLU A 28 20.44 -1.20 6.81
CA GLU A 28 20.99 -2.56 6.81
C GLU A 28 22.50 -2.59 7.07
N LYS A 29 23.25 -1.60 6.53
CA LYS A 29 24.71 -1.53 6.66
C LYS A 29 25.22 -0.80 7.92
N LYS A 30 24.39 0.05 8.52
CA LYS A 30 24.84 0.99 9.57
C LYS A 30 24.18 0.78 10.92
N LEU A 31 23.03 0.12 10.96
CA LEU A 31 22.30 -0.07 12.20
C LEU A 31 22.42 -1.52 12.64
N ASP A 32 22.96 -1.71 13.87
CA ASP A 32 22.93 -3.02 14.50
C ASP A 32 21.49 -3.43 14.76
N TYR A 33 21.19 -4.63 14.32
CA TYR A 33 19.92 -5.26 14.60
C TYR A 33 19.78 -5.50 16.11
N ARG A 34 18.70 -5.02 16.71
CA ARG A 34 18.40 -5.23 18.13
C ARG A 34 17.38 -6.34 18.30
N PRO A 35 17.78 -7.56 18.72
CA PRO A 35 16.85 -8.61 19.09
C PRO A 35 15.92 -8.13 20.21
N GLY A 36 14.64 -8.43 20.14
CA GLY A 36 13.66 -8.08 21.18
C GLY A 36 12.68 -6.97 20.81
N TYR A 37 12.88 -6.26 19.71
CA TYR A 37 11.88 -5.36 19.11
C TYR A 37 11.15 -5.99 17.93
N GLU A 38 11.29 -7.30 17.77
CA GLU A 38 10.69 -8.06 16.68
C GLU A 38 9.34 -8.59 17.10
N TYR A 39 8.38 -8.50 16.20
CA TYR A 39 7.18 -9.32 16.31
C TYR A 39 7.59 -10.80 16.21
N THR A 40 7.08 -11.62 17.09
CA THR A 40 7.42 -13.07 17.21
C THR A 40 7.33 -13.80 15.87
N SER A 41 6.39 -13.44 15.01
CA SER A 41 6.23 -14.02 13.68
C SER A 41 7.39 -13.74 12.71
N ILE A 42 8.06 -12.58 12.80
CA ILE A 42 9.31 -12.33 12.02
C ILE A 42 10.45 -13.10 12.65
N THR A 43 10.53 -13.14 13.97
CA THR A 43 11.55 -13.89 14.70
C THR A 43 11.45 -15.37 14.37
N ASP A 44 10.22 -15.92 14.28
CA ASP A 44 9.98 -17.31 13.91
C ASP A 44 10.36 -17.59 12.44
N ALA A 45 10.05 -16.68 11.53
CA ALA A 45 10.47 -16.77 10.13
C ALA A 45 12.00 -16.64 9.96
N ARG A 46 12.67 -15.84 10.81
CA ARG A 46 14.13 -15.70 10.84
C ARG A 46 14.84 -16.87 11.51
N ASN A 47 14.24 -17.45 12.54
CA ASN A 47 14.76 -18.61 13.26
C ASN A 47 14.42 -19.94 12.57
N SER A 48 13.49 -19.93 11.62
CA SER A 48 13.28 -21.08 10.75
C SER A 48 14.57 -21.39 9.99
N LYS A 49 14.83 -22.68 9.76
CA LYS A 49 16.04 -23.15 9.05
C LYS A 49 16.21 -22.53 7.65
N ASP A 50 15.17 -21.88 7.13
CA ASP A 50 15.18 -21.06 5.92
C ASP A 50 15.57 -19.60 6.19
N LYS A 51 16.80 -19.40 6.65
CA LYS A 51 17.44 -18.07 6.66
C LYS A 51 17.41 -17.37 5.29
N SER A 52 17.10 -18.12 4.25
CA SER A 52 17.04 -17.67 2.86
C SER A 52 16.01 -16.58 2.59
N ILE A 53 14.94 -16.48 3.38
CA ILE A 53 13.88 -15.48 3.16
C ILE A 53 14.27 -14.14 3.77
N ALA A 54 14.84 -14.12 4.97
CA ALA A 54 15.27 -12.89 5.63
C ALA A 54 16.44 -12.21 4.92
N ASP A 55 17.36 -13.02 4.35
CA ASP A 55 18.57 -12.53 3.69
C ASP A 55 18.33 -12.13 2.23
N LYS A 56 17.19 -12.51 1.64
CA LYS A 56 17.01 -12.42 0.19
C LYS A 56 16.42 -11.11 -0.30
N LEU A 57 15.76 -10.28 0.51
CA LEU A 57 15.07 -9.14 -0.08
C LEU A 57 14.90 -7.94 0.83
N PRO A 58 15.05 -6.75 0.28
CA PRO A 58 14.65 -5.49 0.90
C PRO A 58 13.12 -5.34 1.00
N LEU A 59 12.36 -6.44 1.08
CA LEU A 59 10.89 -6.43 1.22
C LEU A 59 10.43 -6.44 2.67
N PHE A 60 11.17 -7.08 3.57
CA PHE A 60 10.80 -7.18 4.99
C PHE A 60 10.61 -5.83 5.69
N PRO A 61 11.46 -4.81 5.48
CA PRO A 61 11.25 -3.50 6.08
C PRO A 61 9.89 -2.89 5.74
N TRP A 62 9.34 -3.23 4.57
CA TRP A 62 8.04 -2.74 4.12
C TRP A 62 6.84 -3.49 4.72
N ALA A 63 7.09 -4.62 5.38
CA ALA A 63 6.07 -5.43 6.05
C ALA A 63 6.07 -5.25 7.58
N ASN A 64 6.97 -4.44 8.16
CA ASN A 64 7.02 -4.22 9.60
C ASN A 64 5.69 -3.69 10.13
N PHE A 65 5.43 -3.88 11.43
CA PHE A 65 4.21 -3.47 12.14
C PHE A 65 2.93 -4.04 11.48
N ASP A 66 2.04 -3.19 11.01
CA ASP A 66 0.74 -3.57 10.43
C ASP A 66 0.86 -4.54 9.25
N GLY A 67 1.94 -4.44 8.48
CA GLY A 67 2.17 -5.28 7.32
C GLY A 67 2.20 -6.77 7.66
N LEU A 68 2.79 -7.13 8.80
CA LEU A 68 2.81 -8.53 9.26
C LEU A 68 1.43 -9.05 9.61
N HIS A 69 0.60 -8.22 10.23
CA HIS A 69 -0.77 -8.60 10.53
C HIS A 69 -1.55 -8.87 9.25
N TYR A 70 -1.39 -8.04 8.22
CA TYR A 70 -2.02 -8.27 6.91
C TYR A 70 -1.50 -9.53 6.23
N ILE A 71 -0.18 -9.80 6.28
CA ILE A 71 0.41 -11.03 5.75
C ILE A 71 -0.11 -12.25 6.51
N THR A 72 -0.17 -12.19 7.84
CA THR A 72 -0.71 -13.26 8.69
C THR A 72 -2.16 -13.58 8.31
N ILE A 73 -3.01 -12.55 8.20
CA ILE A 73 -4.42 -12.75 7.83
C ILE A 73 -4.53 -13.33 6.41
N ALA A 74 -3.71 -12.85 5.47
CA ALA A 74 -3.73 -13.33 4.09
C ALA A 74 -3.31 -14.81 3.97
N SER A 75 -2.37 -15.27 4.81
CA SER A 75 -1.85 -16.64 4.79
C SER A 75 -2.68 -17.60 5.64
N ASN A 76 -3.08 -17.20 6.85
CA ASN A 76 -3.65 -18.10 7.86
C ASN A 76 -5.11 -17.80 8.20
N GLY A 77 -5.67 -16.71 7.63
CA GLY A 77 -6.97 -16.20 8.06
C GLY A 77 -6.90 -15.43 9.39
N TYR A 78 -8.06 -15.03 9.87
CA TYR A 78 -8.20 -14.32 11.14
C TYR A 78 -7.99 -15.28 12.32
N THR A 79 -7.00 -14.99 13.15
CA THR A 79 -6.76 -15.70 14.43
C THR A 79 -6.95 -14.75 15.61
N ASN A 80 -6.08 -13.74 15.76
CA ASN A 80 -6.12 -12.74 16.84
C ASN A 80 -6.04 -11.28 16.30
N ASN A 81 -6.17 -11.08 14.98
CA ASN A 81 -5.90 -9.81 14.31
C ASN A 81 -7.21 -9.11 13.89
N TYR A 82 -8.27 -9.20 14.67
CA TYR A 82 -9.62 -8.69 14.32
C TYR A 82 -9.72 -7.17 14.18
N GLY A 83 -8.71 -6.41 14.62
CA GLY A 83 -8.63 -4.96 14.40
C GLY A 83 -8.26 -4.55 12.97
N PHE A 84 -7.80 -5.51 12.14
CA PHE A 84 -7.40 -5.25 10.75
C PHE A 84 -8.54 -5.58 9.79
N PHE A 85 -8.87 -4.63 8.94
CA PHE A 85 -10.01 -4.75 8.03
C PHE A 85 -9.72 -5.68 6.85
N PRO A 86 -10.75 -6.36 6.30
CA PRO A 86 -10.55 -7.55 5.48
C PRO A 86 -10.11 -7.28 4.04
N LEU A 87 -10.40 -6.12 3.43
CA LEU A 87 -10.24 -5.97 1.99
C LEU A 87 -8.79 -6.17 1.54
N PHE A 88 -7.83 -5.58 2.25
CA PHE A 88 -6.43 -5.65 1.84
C PHE A 88 -5.85 -7.08 1.92
N PRO A 89 -5.97 -7.83 3.04
CA PRO A 89 -5.48 -9.21 3.09
C PRO A 89 -6.26 -10.16 2.16
N THR A 90 -7.55 -9.91 1.92
CA THR A 90 -8.34 -10.69 0.96
C THR A 90 -7.85 -10.51 -0.48
N LEU A 91 -7.27 -9.36 -0.83
CA LEU A 91 -6.62 -9.17 -2.13
C LEU A 91 -5.24 -9.84 -2.18
N ILE A 92 -4.48 -9.84 -1.08
CA ILE A 92 -3.15 -10.45 -1.02
C ILE A 92 -3.25 -11.96 -1.23
N SER A 93 -4.19 -12.65 -0.57
CA SER A 93 -4.30 -14.11 -0.57
C SER A 93 -4.40 -14.73 -1.99
N PRO A 94 -5.32 -14.33 -2.88
CA PRO A 94 -5.38 -14.90 -4.22
C PRO A 94 -4.17 -14.53 -5.09
N VAL A 95 -3.64 -13.31 -4.95
CA VAL A 95 -2.48 -12.89 -5.73
C VAL A 95 -1.24 -13.69 -5.32
N SER A 96 -1.04 -13.97 -4.04
CA SER A 96 0.08 -14.79 -3.57
C SER A 96 0.04 -16.22 -4.12
N LYS A 97 -1.16 -16.80 -4.26
CA LYS A 97 -1.34 -18.12 -4.88
C LYS A 97 -0.95 -18.13 -6.36
N ILE A 98 -1.22 -17.05 -7.08
CA ILE A 98 -0.77 -16.89 -8.48
C ILE A 98 0.77 -16.88 -8.54
N PHE A 99 1.45 -16.33 -7.54
CA PHE A 99 2.90 -16.32 -7.42
C PHE A 99 3.48 -17.56 -6.73
N GLY A 100 2.67 -18.62 -6.54
CA GLY A 100 3.12 -19.93 -6.09
C GLY A 100 3.23 -20.08 -4.57
N ALA A 101 2.51 -19.27 -3.79
CA ALA A 101 2.45 -19.44 -2.34
C ALA A 101 1.96 -20.84 -1.99
N SER A 102 2.78 -21.61 -1.29
CA SER A 102 2.51 -23.00 -0.88
C SER A 102 2.43 -23.15 0.63
N GLU A 103 3.13 -22.32 1.38
CA GLU A 103 3.22 -22.36 2.83
C GLU A 103 2.86 -21.01 3.45
N ASN A 104 2.59 -21.05 4.76
CA ASN A 104 2.34 -19.84 5.53
C ASN A 104 3.58 -18.95 5.53
N PHE A 105 3.39 -17.64 5.42
CA PHE A 105 4.47 -16.65 5.35
C PHE A 105 5.45 -16.83 4.17
N ASP A 106 5.03 -17.55 3.12
CA ASP A 106 5.80 -17.61 1.88
C ASP A 106 6.10 -16.19 1.35
N LEU A 107 7.27 -16.03 0.72
CA LEU A 107 7.71 -14.78 0.10
C LEU A 107 6.66 -14.20 -0.87
N ALA A 108 5.89 -15.07 -1.51
CA ALA A 108 4.81 -14.69 -2.41
C ALA A 108 3.75 -13.80 -1.74
N TYR A 109 3.48 -13.94 -0.44
CA TYR A 109 2.57 -13.04 0.29
C TYR A 109 3.15 -11.64 0.43
N PHE A 110 4.44 -11.54 0.77
CA PHE A 110 5.15 -10.26 0.88
C PHE A 110 5.21 -9.54 -0.46
N PHE A 111 5.58 -10.26 -1.51
CA PHE A 111 5.62 -9.72 -2.86
C PHE A 111 4.24 -9.25 -3.32
N SER A 112 3.19 -10.04 -3.06
CA SER A 112 1.81 -9.68 -3.41
C SER A 112 1.31 -8.45 -2.67
N GLY A 113 1.54 -8.37 -1.37
CA GLY A 113 1.19 -7.20 -0.57
C GLY A 113 1.91 -5.94 -1.06
N PHE A 114 3.21 -6.05 -1.34
CA PHE A 114 4.01 -4.98 -1.92
C PHE A 114 3.50 -4.53 -3.29
N LEU A 115 3.21 -5.48 -4.18
CA LEU A 115 2.69 -5.20 -5.51
C LEU A 115 1.33 -4.49 -5.44
N ILE A 116 0.40 -4.98 -4.61
CA ILE A 116 -0.93 -4.39 -4.44
C ILE A 116 -0.82 -2.96 -3.90
N SER A 117 -0.04 -2.73 -2.83
CA SER A 117 0.12 -1.39 -2.25
C SER A 117 0.69 -0.40 -3.26
N ASN A 118 1.79 -0.76 -3.93
CA ASN A 118 2.44 0.14 -4.88
C ASN A 118 1.59 0.37 -6.13
N SER A 119 0.89 -0.65 -6.63
CA SER A 119 -0.07 -0.50 -7.74
C SER A 119 -1.25 0.40 -7.35
N ALA A 120 -1.81 0.19 -6.16
CA ALA A 120 -2.89 1.02 -5.64
C ALA A 120 -2.44 2.48 -5.50
N PHE A 121 -1.23 2.74 -4.98
CA PHE A 121 -0.72 4.10 -4.87
C PHE A 121 -0.49 4.75 -6.23
N PHE A 122 0.10 4.04 -7.18
CA PHE A 122 0.27 4.55 -8.54
C PHE A 122 -1.07 4.91 -9.18
N LEU A 123 -2.08 4.04 -9.06
CA LEU A 123 -3.44 4.31 -9.53
C LEU A 123 -4.07 5.49 -8.78
N ALA A 124 -3.84 5.60 -7.47
CA ALA A 124 -4.30 6.74 -6.67
C ALA A 124 -3.75 8.06 -7.20
N LEU A 125 -2.47 8.13 -7.57
CA LEU A 125 -1.88 9.34 -8.17
C LEU A 125 -2.54 9.71 -9.51
N LEU A 126 -2.91 8.71 -10.33
CA LEU A 126 -3.62 8.95 -11.59
C LEU A 126 -5.04 9.49 -11.36
N VAL A 127 -5.75 8.94 -10.37
CA VAL A 127 -7.09 9.40 -9.99
C VAL A 127 -7.02 10.77 -9.33
N PHE A 128 -6.03 11.00 -8.47
CA PHE A 128 -5.78 12.29 -7.83
C PHE A 128 -5.54 13.39 -8.86
N TYR A 129 -4.71 13.12 -9.88
CA TYR A 129 -4.56 14.04 -11.01
C TYR A 129 -5.90 14.35 -11.67
N LYS A 130 -6.71 13.33 -12.00
CA LYS A 130 -8.01 13.53 -12.66
C LYS A 130 -8.99 14.32 -11.79
N LEU A 131 -9.01 14.05 -10.49
CA LEU A 131 -9.90 14.72 -9.54
C LEU A 131 -9.52 16.20 -9.42
N LEU A 132 -8.26 16.51 -9.17
CA LEU A 132 -7.80 17.89 -9.02
C LEU A 132 -7.90 18.69 -10.33
N SER A 133 -7.73 18.03 -11.47
CA SER A 133 -7.85 18.71 -12.78
C SER A 133 -9.27 19.19 -13.11
N ILE A 134 -10.26 18.89 -12.25
CA ILE A 134 -11.60 19.47 -12.38
C ILE A 134 -11.59 20.96 -12.03
N ASP A 135 -10.79 21.35 -11.03
CA ASP A 135 -10.83 22.69 -10.44
C ASP A 135 -9.51 23.47 -10.58
N TYR A 136 -8.39 22.78 -10.83
CA TYR A 136 -7.04 23.37 -10.76
C TYR A 136 -6.26 23.24 -12.07
N SER A 137 -5.32 24.15 -12.27
CA SER A 137 -4.40 24.13 -13.43
C SER A 137 -3.41 22.94 -13.36
N ASP A 138 -2.93 22.49 -14.51
CA ASP A 138 -1.96 21.39 -14.64
C ASP A 138 -0.72 21.59 -13.75
N LYS A 139 -0.23 22.83 -13.64
CA LYS A 139 0.91 23.16 -12.77
C LYS A 139 0.59 22.92 -11.30
N GLN A 140 -0.56 23.39 -10.82
CA GLN A 140 -0.97 23.19 -9.42
C GLN A 140 -1.16 21.71 -9.10
N VAL A 141 -1.81 20.96 -10.00
CA VAL A 141 -2.03 19.52 -9.83
C VAL A 141 -0.70 18.76 -9.76
N LYS A 142 0.25 19.05 -10.64
CA LYS A 142 1.59 18.44 -10.61
C LYS A 142 2.34 18.76 -9.31
N THR A 143 2.26 20.01 -8.85
CA THR A 143 2.86 20.41 -7.56
C THR A 143 2.23 19.64 -6.40
N SER A 144 0.90 19.46 -6.39
CA SER A 144 0.21 18.69 -5.37
C SER A 144 0.63 17.20 -5.36
N ILE A 145 0.85 16.61 -6.54
CA ILE A 145 1.37 15.24 -6.65
C ILE A 145 2.78 15.15 -6.05
N LEU A 146 3.65 16.08 -6.37
CA LEU A 146 4.99 16.10 -5.78
C LEU A 146 4.93 16.32 -4.26
N ALA A 147 4.08 17.21 -3.78
CA ALA A 147 3.89 17.44 -2.34
C ALA A 147 3.40 16.16 -1.63
N LEU A 148 2.50 15.39 -2.23
CA LEU A 148 2.04 14.10 -1.69
C LEU A 148 3.18 13.07 -1.66
N LEU A 149 3.96 12.94 -2.75
CA LEU A 149 5.06 11.99 -2.84
C LEU A 149 6.19 12.31 -1.85
N PHE A 150 6.54 13.58 -1.66
CA PHE A 150 7.62 14.02 -0.78
C PHE A 150 7.14 14.40 0.63
N PHE A 151 5.88 14.12 0.96
CA PHE A 151 5.42 14.27 2.33
C PHE A 151 6.13 13.26 3.24
N PRO A 152 6.59 13.65 4.45
CA PRO A 152 7.43 12.80 5.31
C PRO A 152 6.87 11.41 5.59
N THR A 153 5.54 11.26 5.67
CA THR A 153 4.91 9.96 5.93
C THR A 153 4.48 9.22 4.66
N SER A 154 4.84 9.70 3.48
CA SER A 154 4.45 9.08 2.21
C SER A 154 4.98 7.65 2.04
N PHE A 155 6.04 7.27 2.78
CA PHE A 155 6.59 5.91 2.77
C PHE A 155 5.57 4.84 3.17
N PHE A 156 4.53 5.20 3.96
CA PHE A 156 3.44 4.28 4.28
C PHE A 156 2.69 3.81 3.03
N PHE A 157 2.56 4.66 2.01
CA PHE A 157 1.97 4.26 0.72
C PHE A 157 2.84 3.26 -0.05
N GLY A 158 4.12 3.18 0.24
CA GLY A 158 5.04 2.19 -0.33
C GLY A 158 5.15 0.90 0.47
N SER A 159 4.62 0.86 1.69
CA SER A 159 4.66 -0.28 2.60
C SER A 159 3.54 -1.28 2.29
N ILE A 160 3.64 -2.49 2.85
CA ILE A 160 2.59 -3.52 2.75
C ILE A 160 1.47 -3.18 3.73
N TYR A 161 0.82 -2.06 3.48
CA TYR A 161 -0.22 -1.48 4.31
C TYR A 161 -1.47 -1.17 3.50
N SER A 162 -2.59 -0.99 4.17
CA SER A 162 -3.88 -0.68 3.53
C SER A 162 -4.02 0.78 3.09
N GLU A 163 -3.09 1.68 3.45
CA GLU A 163 -3.14 3.12 3.20
C GLU A 163 -3.26 3.47 1.73
N SER A 164 -2.51 2.82 0.87
CA SER A 164 -2.54 3.04 -0.58
C SER A 164 -3.88 2.64 -1.19
N LEU A 165 -4.41 1.50 -0.77
CA LEU A 165 -5.71 1.03 -1.22
C LEU A 165 -6.82 1.94 -0.69
N PHE A 166 -6.72 2.36 0.58
CA PHE A 166 -7.63 3.32 1.19
C PHE A 166 -7.64 4.65 0.41
N LEU A 167 -6.47 5.21 0.13
CA LEU A 167 -6.36 6.46 -0.65
C LEU A 167 -6.96 6.31 -2.04
N LEU A 168 -6.67 5.21 -2.74
CA LEU A 168 -7.24 4.95 -4.07
C LEU A 168 -8.77 4.94 -4.05
N LEU A 169 -9.36 4.20 -3.11
CA LEU A 169 -10.81 4.06 -2.99
C LEU A 169 -11.49 5.38 -2.57
N LEU A 170 -10.85 6.14 -1.67
CA LEU A 170 -11.28 7.48 -1.29
C LEU A 170 -11.33 8.42 -2.50
N LEU A 171 -10.27 8.44 -3.29
CA LEU A 171 -10.18 9.29 -4.47
C LEU A 171 -11.15 8.86 -5.57
N LEU A 172 -11.36 7.56 -5.77
CA LEU A 172 -12.35 7.04 -6.71
C LEU A 172 -13.77 7.42 -6.29
N SER A 173 -14.13 7.21 -5.03
CA SER A 173 -15.43 7.60 -4.49
C SER A 173 -15.68 9.09 -4.70
N SER A 174 -14.73 9.94 -4.30
CA SER A 174 -14.81 11.39 -4.48
C SER A 174 -14.87 11.81 -5.95
N TYR A 175 -14.09 11.19 -6.83
CA TYR A 175 -14.08 11.48 -8.25
C TYR A 175 -15.43 11.18 -8.91
N PHE A 176 -16.03 10.02 -8.59
CA PHE A 176 -17.31 9.64 -9.14
C PHE A 176 -18.48 10.47 -8.55
N ALA A 177 -18.40 10.88 -7.30
CA ALA A 177 -19.33 11.84 -6.70
C ALA A 177 -19.28 13.19 -7.44
N ARG A 178 -18.07 13.72 -7.70
CA ARG A 178 -17.91 14.94 -8.52
C ARG A 178 -18.44 14.80 -9.95
N LYS A 179 -18.45 13.57 -10.49
CA LYS A 179 -19.07 13.25 -11.79
C LYS A 179 -20.56 12.93 -11.70
N LYS A 180 -21.18 13.08 -10.52
CA LYS A 180 -22.59 12.76 -10.24
C LYS A 180 -22.95 11.29 -10.51
N ASN A 181 -21.96 10.40 -10.53
CA ASN A 181 -22.17 8.96 -10.64
C ASN A 181 -22.23 8.33 -9.24
N TRP A 182 -23.37 8.46 -8.61
CA TRP A 182 -23.59 8.05 -7.21
C TRP A 182 -23.43 6.55 -7.00
N LEU A 183 -23.79 5.73 -8.01
CA LEU A 183 -23.62 4.28 -7.92
C LEU A 183 -22.13 3.89 -7.75
N LEU A 184 -21.25 4.42 -8.58
CA LEU A 184 -19.82 4.16 -8.46
C LEU A 184 -19.23 4.83 -7.23
N ALA A 185 -19.66 6.03 -6.86
CA ALA A 185 -19.22 6.70 -5.65
C ALA A 185 -19.53 5.85 -4.41
N SER A 186 -20.75 5.36 -4.28
CA SER A 186 -21.17 4.49 -3.17
C SER A 186 -20.47 3.14 -3.19
N PHE A 187 -20.27 2.53 -4.35
CA PHE A 187 -19.53 1.27 -4.49
C PHE A 187 -18.09 1.40 -3.95
N PHE A 188 -17.34 2.42 -4.40
CA PHE A 188 -15.99 2.65 -3.91
C PHE A 188 -15.97 3.11 -2.45
N GLY A 189 -16.97 3.86 -1.99
CA GLY A 189 -17.16 4.20 -0.58
C GLY A 189 -17.39 2.98 0.31
N ALA A 190 -18.17 2.01 -0.15
CA ALA A 190 -18.37 0.75 0.57
C ALA A 190 -17.07 -0.06 0.65
N LEU A 191 -16.32 -0.18 -0.44
CA LEU A 191 -15.00 -0.83 -0.44
C LEU A 191 -14.00 -0.10 0.47
N LEU A 192 -14.07 1.23 0.53
CA LEU A 192 -13.24 2.05 1.41
C LEU A 192 -13.42 1.66 2.88
N THR A 193 -14.67 1.43 3.33
CA THR A 193 -14.96 1.02 4.71
C THR A 193 -14.39 -0.37 5.03
N LEU A 194 -14.24 -1.24 4.03
CA LEU A 194 -13.64 -2.56 4.18
C LEU A 194 -12.10 -2.53 4.25
N THR A 195 -11.47 -1.37 4.04
CA THR A 195 -10.04 -1.20 4.24
C THR A 195 -9.68 -0.71 5.63
N ARG A 196 -10.47 0.23 6.18
CA ARG A 196 -10.26 0.86 7.48
C ARG A 196 -11.58 1.43 8.01
N PHE A 197 -11.77 1.37 9.34
CA PHE A 197 -12.98 1.89 9.99
C PHE A 197 -13.26 3.37 9.63
N VAL A 198 -12.22 4.18 9.53
CA VAL A 198 -12.34 5.61 9.18
C VAL A 198 -13.00 5.82 7.80
N GLY A 199 -12.99 4.81 6.93
CA GLY A 199 -13.68 4.86 5.63
C GLY A 199 -15.17 5.18 5.71
N ILE A 200 -15.83 4.88 6.83
CA ILE A 200 -17.25 5.22 7.03
C ILE A 200 -17.51 6.72 7.01
N CYS A 201 -16.49 7.53 7.37
CA CYS A 201 -16.62 8.99 7.40
C CYS A 201 -16.78 9.63 6.01
N ILE A 202 -16.65 8.86 4.92
CA ILE A 202 -16.89 9.39 3.57
C ILE A 202 -18.39 9.65 3.31
N PHE A 203 -19.30 8.88 3.94
CA PHE A 203 -20.73 8.97 3.67
C PHE A 203 -21.35 10.34 3.94
N PRO A 204 -21.02 11.07 5.02
CA PRO A 204 -21.52 12.42 5.23
C PRO A 204 -20.98 13.46 4.24
N VAL A 205 -19.92 13.13 3.50
CA VAL A 205 -19.22 14.03 2.56
C VAL A 205 -19.73 13.85 1.13
N LEU A 206 -20.30 12.69 0.81
CA LEU A 206 -20.89 12.38 -0.49
C LEU A 206 -22.31 12.90 -0.60
#